data_2b7b26bbd8b7b1a7fa4504ab4721e5c9
#
_entry.id   2b7b26bbd8b7b1a7fa4504ab4721e5c9
#
_cell.length_a   1.000
_cell.length_b   1.000
_cell.length_c   1.000
_cell.angle_alpha   90.00
_cell.angle_beta   90.00
_cell.angle_gamma   90.00
#
_symmetry.space_group_name_H-M   'P 1'
#
loop_
_entity.id
_entity.type
_entity.pdbx_description
1 polymer ?
#
loop_
_entity_poly.entity_id
_entity_poly.type
_entity_poly.pdbx_seq_one_letter_code
_entity_poly.pdbx_strand_id
1 'polypeptide(L)'
;MTYILLVAGKGTHLQPLTLKQPKSLYKLDGETTVLQRLVRKIRKYDSYAEIVVVVGFMYKHIQKEMLPENVKFVHNPFYDTTSSIASLWFAREYLQRENTIIINGDVVFEDKLFKDVICKHTDIPYVLLDSTVYNNGKYNVQTQKNKVCIMSKQLSSYSATYASVTKFDAVTSRLYLEEMEKMVNDGMYNLFFEDVLVQMIFADNFDLFYQDIKNYTWTEVDGVDDLIKAKEIQTTN
;
A
#
# COMPACT_ATOMS: atom_id res chain seq x y z
N MET A 1 -0.64 -15.17 5.66
CA MET A 1 0.27 -14.22 4.94
C MET A 1 0.58 -13.04 5.84
N THR A 2 1.66 -12.29 5.59
CA THR A 2 1.99 -11.07 6.33
C THR A 2 1.58 -9.85 5.53
N TYR A 3 0.78 -8.96 6.12
CA TYR A 3 0.31 -7.71 5.51
C TYR A 3 0.97 -6.53 6.22
N ILE A 4 1.65 -5.68 5.46
CA ILE A 4 2.26 -4.45 5.97
C ILE A 4 1.44 -3.27 5.43
N LEU A 5 0.75 -2.56 6.32
CA LEU A 5 -0.11 -1.44 5.99
C LEU A 5 0.61 -0.13 6.30
N LEU A 6 0.87 0.69 5.28
CA LEU A 6 1.58 1.95 5.43
C LEU A 6 0.60 3.11 5.70
N VAL A 7 0.64 3.66 6.91
CA VAL A 7 -0.23 4.78 7.36
C VAL A 7 0.54 5.89 8.08
N ALA A 8 1.84 5.99 7.85
CA ALA A 8 2.69 6.94 8.58
C ALA A 8 2.55 8.40 8.12
N GLY A 9 2.00 8.64 6.92
CA GLY A 9 1.95 9.95 6.27
C GLY A 9 0.95 10.95 6.88
N LYS A 10 1.22 12.26 6.70
CA LYS A 10 0.37 13.36 7.17
C LYS A 10 -0.90 13.59 6.35
N GLY A 11 -0.96 13.11 5.11
CA GLY A 11 -2.10 13.35 4.21
C GLY A 11 -2.30 14.83 3.85
N THR A 12 -1.23 15.53 3.49
CA THR A 12 -1.21 16.98 3.26
C THR A 12 -2.16 17.46 2.17
N HIS A 13 -2.44 16.62 1.16
CA HIS A 13 -3.39 16.94 0.08
C HIS A 13 -4.84 17.08 0.55
N LEU A 14 -5.19 16.48 1.71
CA LEU A 14 -6.51 16.59 2.33
C LEU A 14 -6.61 17.67 3.41
N GLN A 15 -5.60 18.53 3.58
CA GLN A 15 -5.72 19.65 4.52
C GLN A 15 -6.81 20.63 4.08
N PRO A 16 -7.59 21.21 5.02
CA PRO A 16 -7.41 21.20 6.49
C PRO A 16 -7.94 19.95 7.21
N LEU A 17 -8.60 19.01 6.54
CA LEU A 17 -9.24 17.87 7.17
C LEU A 17 -8.24 17.03 7.99
N THR A 18 -7.08 16.71 7.41
CA THR A 18 -6.04 15.89 8.03
C THR A 18 -5.24 16.57 9.16
N LEU A 19 -5.49 17.85 9.44
CA LEU A 19 -4.88 18.53 10.59
C LEU A 19 -5.31 17.94 11.94
N LYS A 20 -6.51 17.38 12.00
CA LYS A 20 -7.10 16.86 13.25
C LYS A 20 -7.26 15.33 13.26
N GLN A 21 -7.12 14.68 12.12
CA GLN A 21 -7.34 13.24 11.99
C GLN A 21 -6.56 12.68 10.80
N PRO A 22 -5.81 11.56 10.97
CA PRO A 22 -5.16 10.87 9.86
C PRO A 22 -6.18 10.42 8.80
N LYS A 23 -5.81 10.48 7.52
CA LYS A 23 -6.72 10.07 6.42
C LYS A 23 -7.20 8.63 6.52
N SER A 24 -6.35 7.73 7.03
CA SER A 24 -6.70 6.32 7.26
C SER A 24 -7.79 6.11 8.33
N LEU A 25 -8.04 7.11 9.17
CA LEU A 25 -9.10 7.08 10.19
C LEU A 25 -10.39 7.81 9.76
N TYR A 26 -10.50 8.27 8.52
CA TYR A 26 -11.78 8.79 8.03
C TYR A 26 -12.85 7.70 8.05
N LYS A 27 -14.04 8.07 8.55
CA LYS A 27 -15.18 7.17 8.62
C LYS A 27 -15.86 7.08 7.26
N LEU A 28 -16.06 5.86 6.80
CA LEU A 28 -16.77 5.54 5.55
C LEU A 28 -18.27 5.46 5.76
N ASP A 29 -18.67 5.01 6.94
CA ASP A 29 -20.01 5.07 7.50
C ASP A 29 -19.98 5.76 8.87
N GLY A 30 -21.01 5.65 9.68
CA GLY A 30 -21.04 6.23 11.03
C GLY A 30 -19.95 5.71 11.97
N GLU A 31 -19.38 4.52 11.73
CA GLU A 31 -18.56 3.78 12.68
C GLU A 31 -17.20 3.33 12.12
N THR A 32 -17.17 2.79 10.90
CA THR A 32 -16.00 2.09 10.34
C THR A 32 -15.06 3.07 9.65
N THR A 33 -13.80 3.10 10.05
CA THR A 33 -12.76 3.87 9.39
C THR A 33 -12.18 3.13 8.17
N VAL A 34 -11.48 3.86 7.28
CA VAL A 34 -10.77 3.29 6.13
C VAL A 34 -9.85 2.14 6.57
N LEU A 35 -9.02 2.38 7.59
CA LEU A 35 -8.06 1.38 8.07
C LEU A 35 -8.75 0.19 8.75
N GLN A 36 -9.76 0.41 9.58
CA GLN A 36 -10.54 -0.68 10.19
C GLN A 36 -11.18 -1.56 9.13
N ARG A 37 -11.78 -0.93 8.10
CA ARG A 37 -12.36 -1.68 6.98
C ARG A 37 -11.31 -2.56 6.29
N LEU A 38 -10.14 -2.00 5.97
CA LEU A 38 -9.06 -2.73 5.31
C LEU A 38 -8.64 -3.96 6.14
N VAL A 39 -8.40 -3.78 7.44
CA VAL A 39 -8.03 -4.85 8.37
C VAL A 39 -9.13 -5.92 8.46
N ARG A 40 -10.40 -5.52 8.62
CA ARG A 40 -11.53 -6.44 8.71
C ARG A 40 -11.74 -7.25 7.43
N LYS A 41 -11.53 -6.63 6.25
CA LYS A 41 -11.62 -7.34 4.96
C LYS A 41 -10.46 -8.33 4.79
N ILE A 42 -9.24 -8.00 5.18
CA ILE A 42 -8.12 -8.95 5.22
C ILE A 42 -8.48 -10.13 6.13
N ARG A 43 -8.90 -9.88 7.37
CA ARG A 43 -9.25 -10.93 8.34
C ARG A 43 -10.40 -11.82 7.86
N LYS A 44 -11.36 -11.26 7.12
CA LYS A 44 -12.50 -12.02 6.56
C LYS A 44 -12.03 -13.11 5.58
N TYR A 45 -10.99 -12.83 4.79
CA TYR A 45 -10.53 -13.72 3.72
C TYR A 45 -9.19 -14.43 4.04
N ASP A 46 -8.44 -13.94 5.02
CA ASP A 46 -7.25 -14.55 5.59
C ASP A 46 -7.28 -14.41 7.11
N SER A 47 -7.97 -15.35 7.78
CA SER A 47 -8.19 -15.32 9.23
C SER A 47 -6.90 -15.46 10.04
N TYR A 48 -5.85 -16.02 9.45
CA TYR A 48 -4.53 -16.21 10.07
C TYR A 48 -3.52 -15.12 9.66
N ALA A 49 -3.97 -14.08 8.96
CA ALA A 49 -3.11 -13.00 8.53
C ALA A 49 -2.33 -12.38 9.70
N GLU A 50 -1.02 -12.23 9.56
CA GLU A 50 -0.24 -11.32 10.39
C GLU A 50 -0.39 -9.91 9.80
N ILE A 51 -0.96 -8.96 10.56
CA ILE A 51 -1.20 -7.60 10.10
C ILE A 51 -0.33 -6.63 10.89
N VAL A 52 0.52 -5.91 10.19
CA VAL A 52 1.46 -4.91 10.71
C VAL A 52 1.07 -3.54 10.19
N VAL A 53 0.80 -2.61 11.07
CA VAL A 53 0.43 -1.23 10.74
C VAL A 53 1.61 -0.32 11.02
N VAL A 54 2.20 0.25 9.97
CA VAL A 54 3.32 1.18 10.09
C VAL A 54 2.77 2.58 10.26
N VAL A 55 2.97 3.15 11.44
CA VAL A 55 2.40 4.42 11.87
C VAL A 55 3.48 5.51 12.00
N GLY A 56 3.07 6.77 11.90
CA GLY A 56 3.93 7.94 12.08
C GLY A 56 3.11 9.11 12.62
N PHE A 57 2.50 9.89 11.73
CA PHE A 57 1.64 11.01 12.09
C PHE A 57 0.47 10.54 12.98
N MET A 58 0.30 11.21 14.11
CA MET A 58 -0.74 10.92 15.11
C MET A 58 -0.82 9.42 15.52
N TYR A 59 0.33 8.74 15.63
CA TYR A 59 0.40 7.29 15.87
C TYR A 59 -0.41 6.83 17.08
N LYS A 60 -0.42 7.59 18.19
CA LYS A 60 -1.21 7.25 19.40
C LYS A 60 -2.71 7.23 19.12
N HIS A 61 -3.19 8.13 18.27
CA HIS A 61 -4.60 8.17 17.87
C HIS A 61 -4.92 6.93 17.02
N ILE A 62 -4.08 6.60 16.03
CA ILE A 62 -4.26 5.39 15.22
C ILE A 62 -4.24 4.14 16.10
N GLN A 63 -3.28 4.02 17.01
CA GLN A 63 -3.22 2.87 17.92
C GLN A 63 -4.50 2.72 18.74
N LYS A 64 -5.00 3.81 19.31
CA LYS A 64 -6.23 3.80 20.12
C LYS A 64 -7.44 3.32 19.32
N GLU A 65 -7.64 3.87 18.13
CA GLU A 65 -8.78 3.51 17.25
C GLU A 65 -8.69 2.05 16.73
N MET A 66 -7.48 1.53 16.61
CA MET A 66 -7.23 0.18 16.09
C MET A 66 -7.09 -0.90 17.18
N LEU A 67 -7.19 -0.57 18.46
CA LEU A 67 -7.11 -1.55 19.57
C LEU A 67 -8.01 -2.78 19.38
N PRO A 68 -9.26 -2.65 18.89
CA PRO A 68 -10.15 -3.81 18.72
C PRO A 68 -9.72 -4.78 17.61
N GLU A 69 -8.84 -4.36 16.70
CA GLU A 69 -8.53 -5.08 15.46
C GLU A 69 -7.36 -6.09 15.60
N ASN A 70 -6.71 -6.15 16.76
CA ASN A 70 -5.60 -7.08 17.04
C ASN A 70 -4.51 -7.07 15.95
N VAL A 71 -3.92 -5.89 15.72
CA VAL A 71 -2.82 -5.67 14.77
C VAL A 71 -1.53 -5.34 15.52
N LYS A 72 -0.38 -5.58 14.87
CA LYS A 72 0.93 -5.11 15.34
C LYS A 72 1.20 -3.70 14.84
N PHE A 73 1.92 -2.92 15.63
CA PHE A 73 2.31 -1.57 15.26
C PHE A 73 3.82 -1.44 15.17
N VAL A 74 4.26 -0.77 14.10
CA VAL A 74 5.64 -0.30 13.94
C VAL A 74 5.62 1.21 13.77
N HIS A 75 6.42 1.92 14.55
CA HIS A 75 6.46 3.38 14.53
C HIS A 75 7.66 3.89 13.74
N ASN A 76 7.40 4.70 12.71
CA ASN A 76 8.43 5.52 12.07
C ASN A 76 8.47 6.89 12.77
N PRO A 77 9.43 7.17 13.65
CA PRO A 77 9.53 8.46 14.35
C PRO A 77 9.99 9.60 13.43
N PHE A 78 10.53 9.28 12.26
CA PHE A 78 11.04 10.24 11.27
C PHE A 78 10.06 10.46 10.10
N TYR A 79 8.79 10.11 10.26
CA TYR A 79 7.76 10.22 9.22
C TYR A 79 7.64 11.62 8.60
N ASP A 80 8.06 12.67 9.31
CA ASP A 80 7.99 14.05 8.87
C ASP A 80 9.14 14.46 7.93
N THR A 81 10.27 13.78 8.04
CA THR A 81 11.50 14.06 7.31
C THR A 81 11.92 12.95 6.37
N THR A 82 11.15 11.88 6.30
CA THR A 82 11.41 10.71 5.44
C THR A 82 10.15 10.34 4.64
N SER A 83 10.30 9.41 3.69
CA SER A 83 9.20 8.91 2.88
C SER A 83 8.84 7.45 3.19
N SER A 84 8.02 6.81 2.33
CA SER A 84 7.49 5.48 2.59
C SER A 84 8.55 4.38 2.62
N ILE A 85 9.67 4.53 1.93
CA ILE A 85 10.79 3.58 2.03
C ILE A 85 11.31 3.47 3.46
N ALA A 86 11.49 4.60 4.16
CA ALA A 86 11.92 4.59 5.56
C ALA A 86 10.85 3.99 6.48
N SER A 87 9.57 4.27 6.23
CA SER A 87 8.48 3.65 7.00
C SER A 87 8.50 2.13 6.87
N LEU A 88 8.70 1.62 5.66
CA LEU A 88 8.82 0.18 5.42
C LEU A 88 10.11 -0.39 6.02
N TRP A 89 11.22 0.35 6.00
CA TRP A 89 12.48 -0.06 6.62
C TRP A 89 12.35 -0.29 8.13
N PHE A 90 11.55 0.51 8.84
CA PHE A 90 11.25 0.24 10.26
C PHE A 90 10.51 -1.09 10.46
N ALA A 91 9.71 -1.51 9.49
CA ALA A 91 8.98 -2.78 9.50
C ALA A 91 9.72 -3.94 8.80
N ARG A 92 11.01 -3.79 8.46
CA ARG A 92 11.77 -4.70 7.63
C ARG A 92 11.83 -6.15 8.13
N GLU A 93 11.75 -6.37 9.43
CA GLU A 93 11.71 -7.72 10.01
C GLU A 93 10.51 -8.55 9.51
N TYR A 94 9.43 -7.89 9.09
CA TYR A 94 8.24 -8.53 8.55
C TYR A 94 8.35 -8.85 7.06
N LEU A 95 9.33 -8.28 6.34
CA LEU A 95 9.66 -8.64 4.96
C LEU A 95 10.39 -9.99 4.86
N GLN A 96 10.92 -10.52 5.96
CA GLN A 96 11.60 -11.82 5.98
C GLN A 96 10.61 -12.99 6.07
N ARG A 97 9.32 -12.72 6.07
CA ARG A 97 8.26 -13.74 6.18
C ARG A 97 7.93 -14.34 4.81
N GLU A 98 7.27 -15.48 4.83
CA GLU A 98 6.66 -16.06 3.63
C GLU A 98 5.50 -15.20 3.16
N ASN A 99 5.41 -14.91 1.87
CA ASN A 99 4.30 -14.16 1.27
C ASN A 99 3.95 -12.85 2.00
N THR A 100 4.66 -11.80 1.63
CA THR A 100 4.44 -10.45 2.15
C THR A 100 3.61 -9.62 1.18
N ILE A 101 2.64 -8.88 1.73
CA ILE A 101 1.79 -7.95 0.98
C ILE A 101 1.94 -6.57 1.60
N ILE A 102 2.37 -5.60 0.80
CA ILE A 102 2.47 -4.20 1.19
C ILE A 102 1.27 -3.46 0.62
N ILE A 103 0.54 -2.73 1.45
CA ILE A 103 -0.66 -1.98 1.05
C ILE A 103 -0.59 -0.57 1.64
N ASN A 104 -0.87 0.46 0.84
CA ASN A 104 -1.12 1.79 1.38
C ASN A 104 -2.43 1.77 2.18
N GLY A 105 -2.40 2.27 3.43
CA GLY A 105 -3.51 2.11 4.37
C GLY A 105 -4.67 3.09 4.19
N ASP A 106 -4.71 3.81 3.09
CA ASP A 106 -5.74 4.77 2.67
C ASP A 106 -6.55 4.28 1.47
N VAL A 107 -6.38 3.01 1.07
CA VAL A 107 -7.13 2.42 -0.03
C VAL A 107 -8.43 1.77 0.43
N VAL A 108 -9.43 1.85 -0.45
CA VAL A 108 -10.71 1.16 -0.28
C VAL A 108 -10.97 0.34 -1.54
N PHE A 109 -11.04 -0.97 -1.39
CA PHE A 109 -11.33 -1.94 -2.44
C PHE A 109 -12.71 -2.56 -2.23
N GLU A 110 -13.40 -2.94 -3.30
CA GLU A 110 -14.59 -3.77 -3.19
C GLU A 110 -14.25 -5.15 -2.58
N ASP A 111 -15.23 -5.76 -1.95
CA ASP A 111 -15.07 -7.02 -1.21
C ASP A 111 -14.55 -8.18 -2.09
N LYS A 112 -15.04 -8.24 -3.31
CA LYS A 112 -14.67 -9.26 -4.29
C LYS A 112 -13.18 -9.27 -4.62
N LEU A 113 -12.52 -8.09 -4.65
CA LEU A 113 -11.09 -8.00 -4.93
C LEU A 113 -10.23 -8.66 -3.84
N PHE A 114 -10.64 -8.55 -2.56
CA PHE A 114 -9.95 -9.28 -1.48
C PHE A 114 -10.03 -10.78 -1.68
N LYS A 115 -11.23 -11.30 -1.97
CA LYS A 115 -11.46 -12.72 -2.16
C LYS A 115 -10.75 -13.28 -3.39
N ASP A 116 -10.82 -12.57 -4.50
CA ASP A 116 -10.39 -13.09 -5.79
C ASP A 116 -8.91 -12.87 -6.06
N VAL A 117 -8.28 -11.86 -5.43
CA VAL A 117 -6.92 -11.42 -5.75
C VAL A 117 -6.06 -11.22 -4.51
N ILE A 118 -6.40 -10.25 -3.63
CA ILE A 118 -5.48 -9.78 -2.57
C ILE A 118 -5.13 -10.90 -1.60
N CYS A 119 -6.13 -11.66 -1.12
CA CYS A 119 -5.94 -12.71 -0.13
C CYS A 119 -5.62 -14.10 -0.72
N LYS A 120 -5.42 -14.21 -2.04
CA LYS A 120 -4.94 -15.46 -2.65
C LYS A 120 -3.44 -15.62 -2.51
N HIS A 121 -3.00 -16.82 -2.20
CA HIS A 121 -1.57 -17.16 -2.23
C HIS A 121 -0.98 -17.02 -3.64
N THR A 122 0.28 -16.64 -3.74
CA THR A 122 1.02 -16.58 -5.02
C THR A 122 2.48 -16.96 -4.80
N ASP A 123 3.06 -17.58 -5.81
CA ASP A 123 4.48 -17.94 -5.85
C ASP A 123 5.29 -17.00 -6.76
N ILE A 124 4.66 -15.93 -7.25
CA ILE A 124 5.31 -14.91 -8.09
C ILE A 124 5.05 -13.51 -7.55
N PRO A 125 6.03 -12.60 -7.66
CA PRO A 125 5.85 -11.21 -7.27
C PRO A 125 4.97 -10.46 -8.25
N TYR A 126 4.01 -9.69 -7.76
CA TYR A 126 3.21 -8.81 -8.61
C TYR A 126 2.72 -7.55 -7.88
N VAL A 127 2.38 -6.57 -8.70
CA VAL A 127 1.68 -5.35 -8.29
C VAL A 127 0.26 -5.33 -8.87
N LEU A 128 -0.67 -4.68 -8.17
CA LEU A 128 -1.99 -4.43 -8.73
C LEU A 128 -1.96 -3.16 -9.56
N LEU A 129 -2.50 -3.23 -10.77
CA LEU A 129 -2.62 -2.12 -11.71
C LEU A 129 -4.06 -1.96 -12.15
N ASP A 130 -4.47 -0.74 -12.43
CA ASP A 130 -5.74 -0.44 -13.10
C ASP A 130 -5.47 0.26 -14.43
N SER A 131 -5.76 -0.42 -15.53
CA SER A 131 -5.59 0.09 -16.90
C SER A 131 -6.70 1.06 -17.35
N THR A 132 -7.71 1.29 -16.52
CA THR A 132 -8.81 2.23 -16.80
C THR A 132 -8.66 3.58 -16.10
N VAL A 133 -7.78 3.67 -15.10
CA VAL A 133 -7.52 4.88 -14.34
C VAL A 133 -6.33 5.63 -14.93
N TYR A 134 -6.57 6.87 -15.32
CA TYR A 134 -5.55 7.80 -15.77
C TYR A 134 -5.48 8.96 -14.78
N ASN A 135 -4.44 8.99 -13.95
CA ASN A 135 -4.32 9.99 -12.90
C ASN A 135 -2.89 10.54 -12.80
N ASN A 136 -2.74 11.84 -13.04
CA ASN A 136 -1.48 12.54 -12.85
C ASN A 136 -1.16 12.64 -11.35
N GLY A 137 0.08 12.33 -10.98
CA GLY A 137 0.55 12.40 -9.58
C GLY A 137 0.46 11.08 -8.80
N LYS A 138 -0.15 10.04 -9.34
CA LYS A 138 -0.06 8.65 -8.84
C LYS A 138 1.15 7.94 -9.44
N TYR A 139 1.51 6.78 -8.90
CA TYR A 139 2.47 5.90 -9.57
C TYR A 139 1.83 5.33 -10.84
N ASN A 140 2.30 5.84 -11.98
CA ASN A 140 1.93 5.35 -13.30
C ASN A 140 2.92 4.28 -13.74
N VAL A 141 2.45 3.32 -14.54
CA VAL A 141 3.20 2.12 -14.89
C VAL A 141 3.17 1.88 -16.38
N GLN A 142 4.34 1.66 -16.97
CA GLN A 142 4.45 1.15 -18.33
C GLN A 142 4.70 -0.35 -18.27
N THR A 143 3.92 -1.11 -19.03
CA THR A 143 3.98 -2.59 -19.06
C THR A 143 4.35 -3.11 -20.44
N GLN A 144 4.99 -4.28 -20.48
CA GLN A 144 5.25 -5.04 -21.70
C GLN A 144 5.26 -6.54 -21.39
N LYS A 145 4.58 -7.35 -22.17
CA LYS A 145 4.56 -8.84 -22.06
C LYS A 145 4.29 -9.34 -20.63
N ASN A 146 3.23 -8.84 -20.00
CA ASN A 146 2.83 -9.16 -18.62
C ASN A 146 3.81 -8.75 -17.52
N LYS A 147 4.77 -7.88 -17.82
CA LYS A 147 5.74 -7.38 -16.84
C LYS A 147 5.68 -5.85 -16.75
N VAL A 148 6.01 -5.35 -15.58
CA VAL A 148 6.26 -3.94 -15.35
C VAL A 148 7.63 -3.58 -15.93
N CYS A 149 7.68 -2.58 -16.82
CA CYS A 149 8.94 -2.06 -17.36
C CYS A 149 9.49 -0.92 -16.52
N ILE A 150 8.60 -0.05 -16.06
CA ILE A 150 8.92 1.09 -15.21
C ILE A 150 7.66 1.55 -14.48
N MET A 151 7.81 2.11 -13.30
CA MET A 151 6.77 2.81 -12.58
C MET A 151 7.32 4.11 -11.99
N SER A 152 6.57 5.21 -12.14
CA SER A 152 6.97 6.52 -11.63
C SER A 152 5.78 7.48 -11.62
N LYS A 153 5.82 8.45 -10.69
CA LYS A 153 4.87 9.58 -10.68
C LYS A 153 5.09 10.57 -11.83
N GLN A 154 6.23 10.49 -12.51
CA GLN A 154 6.63 11.43 -13.56
C GLN A 154 6.42 10.88 -14.98
N LEU A 155 5.85 9.68 -15.13
CA LEU A 155 5.55 9.12 -16.45
C LEU A 155 4.47 9.95 -17.15
N SER A 156 4.79 10.47 -18.33
CA SER A 156 3.85 11.17 -19.20
C SER A 156 3.07 10.22 -20.13
N SER A 157 3.62 9.04 -20.38
CA SER A 157 2.97 7.96 -21.13
C SER A 157 3.04 6.66 -20.32
N TYR A 158 1.91 6.01 -20.12
CA TYR A 158 1.80 4.82 -19.29
C TYR A 158 0.63 3.94 -19.72
N SER A 159 0.66 2.68 -19.32
CA SER A 159 -0.37 1.67 -19.64
C SER A 159 -1.42 1.55 -18.55
N ALA A 160 -1.08 1.87 -17.31
CA ALA A 160 -1.94 1.68 -16.15
C ALA A 160 -1.47 2.52 -14.96
N THR A 161 -2.33 2.65 -13.95
CA THR A 161 -2.00 3.27 -12.66
C THR A 161 -1.82 2.17 -11.59
N TYR A 162 -0.80 2.30 -10.74
CA TYR A 162 -0.57 1.41 -9.60
C TYR A 162 -1.69 1.55 -8.57
N ALA A 163 -2.25 0.43 -8.15
CA ALA A 163 -3.38 0.37 -7.22
C ALA A 163 -2.96 0.06 -5.77
N SER A 164 -1.80 0.55 -5.37
CA SER A 164 -1.32 0.59 -3.98
C SER A 164 -1.21 -0.77 -3.27
N VAL A 165 -1.05 -1.87 -4.04
CA VAL A 165 -0.80 -3.22 -3.51
C VAL A 165 0.39 -3.84 -4.24
N THR A 166 1.38 -4.23 -3.45
CA THR A 166 2.55 -5.01 -3.90
C THR A 166 2.58 -6.33 -3.14
N LYS A 167 2.77 -7.41 -3.85
CA LYS A 167 2.79 -8.76 -3.28
C LYS A 167 4.06 -9.51 -3.66
N PHE A 168 4.70 -10.13 -2.68
CA PHE A 168 5.95 -10.86 -2.81
C PHE A 168 5.81 -12.31 -2.35
N ASP A 169 6.47 -13.22 -3.05
CA ASP A 169 6.88 -14.50 -2.52
C ASP A 169 8.08 -14.35 -1.56
N ALA A 170 8.47 -15.44 -0.90
CA ALA A 170 9.55 -15.41 0.10
C ALA A 170 10.93 -15.04 -0.48
N VAL A 171 11.20 -15.38 -1.73
CA VAL A 171 12.49 -15.08 -2.39
C VAL A 171 12.54 -13.59 -2.73
N THR A 172 11.52 -13.11 -3.40
CA THR A 172 11.41 -11.69 -3.79
C THR A 172 11.40 -10.77 -2.57
N SER A 173 10.72 -11.18 -1.50
CA SER A 173 10.68 -10.38 -0.27
C SER A 173 12.07 -10.15 0.33
N ARG A 174 12.95 -11.15 0.25
CA ARG A 174 14.37 -11.03 0.69
C ARG A 174 15.18 -10.14 -0.24
N LEU A 175 15.09 -10.35 -1.55
CA LEU A 175 15.79 -9.51 -2.54
C LEU A 175 15.37 -8.03 -2.42
N TYR A 176 14.08 -7.80 -2.27
CA TYR A 176 13.54 -6.46 -2.04
C TYR A 176 14.09 -5.84 -0.74
N LEU A 177 14.16 -6.62 0.35
CA LEU A 177 14.73 -6.17 1.61
C LEU A 177 16.19 -5.77 1.46
N GLU A 178 17.00 -6.60 0.81
CA GLU A 178 18.43 -6.34 0.59
C GLU A 178 18.64 -5.02 -0.19
N GLU A 179 17.89 -4.81 -1.28
CA GLU A 179 18.00 -3.58 -2.06
C GLU A 179 17.46 -2.36 -1.29
N MET A 180 16.35 -2.50 -0.56
CA MET A 180 15.82 -1.43 0.30
C MET A 180 16.84 -1.01 1.37
N GLU A 181 17.49 -1.97 2.05
CA GLU A 181 18.49 -1.68 3.09
C GLU A 181 19.70 -0.96 2.49
N LYS A 182 20.17 -1.35 1.31
CA LYS A 182 21.24 -0.67 0.59
C LYS A 182 20.86 0.77 0.27
N MET A 183 19.69 1.00 -0.34
CA MET A 183 19.21 2.34 -0.68
C MET A 183 19.09 3.25 0.56
N VAL A 184 18.55 2.74 1.67
CA VAL A 184 18.42 3.50 2.92
C VAL A 184 19.78 3.81 3.53
N ASN A 185 20.72 2.85 3.53
CA ASN A 185 22.08 3.06 4.02
C ASN A 185 22.86 4.08 3.16
N ASP A 186 22.55 4.17 1.88
CA ASP A 186 23.10 5.18 0.95
C ASP A 186 22.41 6.56 1.08
N GLY A 187 21.52 6.72 2.08
CA GLY A 187 20.86 7.99 2.38
C GLY A 187 19.58 8.25 1.59
N MET A 188 19.05 7.27 0.85
CA MET A 188 17.86 7.42 -0.01
C MET A 188 16.53 7.28 0.76
N TYR A 189 16.49 7.67 2.03
CA TYR A 189 15.31 7.52 2.92
C TYR A 189 14.13 8.46 2.57
N ASN A 190 14.31 9.37 1.61
CA ASN A 190 13.24 10.25 1.10
C ASN A 190 12.55 9.72 -0.17
N LEU A 191 12.90 8.52 -0.62
CA LEU A 191 12.24 7.86 -1.74
C LEU A 191 10.99 7.11 -1.28
N PHE A 192 10.17 6.70 -2.23
CA PHE A 192 9.02 5.84 -1.96
C PHE A 192 9.45 4.37 -1.97
N PHE A 193 8.68 3.51 -1.30
CA PHE A 193 8.98 2.08 -1.27
C PHE A 193 8.86 1.44 -2.67
N GLU A 194 8.08 2.01 -3.55
CA GLU A 194 7.95 1.58 -4.95
C GLU A 194 9.24 1.85 -5.75
N ASP A 195 10.05 2.84 -5.36
CA ASP A 195 11.33 3.14 -6.04
C ASP A 195 12.35 2.00 -5.88
N VAL A 196 12.22 1.18 -4.83
CA VAL A 196 13.03 -0.04 -4.68
C VAL A 196 12.74 -1.04 -5.80
N LEU A 197 11.46 -1.22 -6.17
CA LEU A 197 11.06 -2.06 -7.31
C LEU A 197 11.63 -1.53 -8.63
N VAL A 198 11.61 -0.21 -8.80
CA VAL A 198 12.20 0.44 -9.98
C VAL A 198 13.69 0.14 -10.05
N GLN A 199 14.40 0.27 -8.94
CA GLN A 199 15.83 -0.03 -8.86
C GLN A 199 16.11 -1.50 -9.21
N MET A 200 15.36 -2.45 -8.64
CA MET A 200 15.50 -3.88 -8.94
C MET A 200 15.26 -4.19 -10.44
N ILE A 201 14.24 -3.58 -11.05
CA ILE A 201 13.95 -3.76 -12.48
C ILE A 201 15.12 -3.29 -13.34
N PHE A 202 15.70 -2.13 -13.03
CA PHE A 202 16.76 -1.54 -13.86
C PHE A 202 18.17 -2.09 -13.58
N ALA A 203 18.51 -2.34 -12.32
CA ALA A 203 19.84 -2.80 -11.94
C ALA A 203 20.01 -4.31 -12.07
N ASP A 204 18.98 -5.07 -11.70
CA ASP A 204 19.06 -6.53 -11.56
C ASP A 204 18.27 -7.28 -12.63
N ASN A 205 17.67 -6.59 -13.61
CA ASN A 205 16.75 -7.16 -14.60
C ASN A 205 15.63 -7.98 -13.95
N PHE A 206 15.14 -7.53 -12.79
CA PHE A 206 14.12 -8.21 -12.03
C PHE A 206 12.78 -8.23 -12.76
N ASP A 207 12.17 -9.41 -12.82
CA ASP A 207 10.87 -9.61 -13.44
C ASP A 207 9.74 -9.33 -12.44
N LEU A 208 9.17 -8.13 -12.48
CA LEU A 208 7.96 -7.77 -11.73
C LEU A 208 6.72 -7.98 -12.60
N PHE A 209 5.82 -8.84 -12.15
CA PHE A 209 4.55 -9.08 -12.83
C PHE A 209 3.47 -8.12 -12.34
N TYR A 210 2.32 -8.13 -12.99
CA TYR A 210 1.17 -7.36 -12.55
C TYR A 210 -0.14 -8.11 -12.73
N GLN A 211 -1.15 -7.70 -11.96
CA GLN A 211 -2.52 -8.10 -12.17
C GLN A 211 -3.37 -6.85 -12.43
N ASP A 212 -4.04 -6.80 -13.59
CA ASP A 212 -4.95 -5.71 -13.94
C ASP A 212 -6.29 -5.91 -13.23
N ILE A 213 -6.67 -4.91 -12.43
CA ILE A 213 -7.91 -4.92 -11.64
C ILE A 213 -9.02 -4.05 -12.23
N LYS A 214 -8.97 -3.75 -13.53
CA LYS A 214 -9.93 -2.90 -14.26
C LYS A 214 -11.41 -3.27 -14.11
N ASN A 215 -11.70 -4.52 -13.71
CA ASN A 215 -13.05 -5.01 -13.48
C ASN A 215 -13.51 -4.91 -12.01
N TYR A 216 -12.71 -4.30 -11.16
CA TYR A 216 -12.98 -4.12 -9.73
C TYR A 216 -13.07 -2.64 -9.37
N THR A 217 -13.92 -2.32 -8.40
CA THR A 217 -14.04 -0.96 -7.91
C THR A 217 -13.09 -0.71 -6.75
N TRP A 218 -12.36 0.39 -6.83
CA TRP A 218 -11.43 0.80 -5.79
C TRP A 218 -11.19 2.32 -5.80
N THR A 219 -10.63 2.84 -4.72
CA THR A 219 -10.11 4.19 -4.65
C THR A 219 -9.02 4.31 -3.59
N GLU A 220 -8.13 5.26 -3.74
CA GLU A 220 -7.18 5.70 -2.72
C GLU A 220 -7.64 7.08 -2.24
N VAL A 221 -7.78 7.26 -0.93
CA VAL A 221 -8.35 8.47 -0.34
C VAL A 221 -7.29 9.56 -0.27
N ASP A 222 -7.17 10.36 -1.33
CA ASP A 222 -6.27 11.50 -1.42
C ASP A 222 -7.00 12.84 -1.54
N GLY A 223 -8.27 12.83 -1.94
CA GLY A 223 -9.15 13.98 -2.10
C GLY A 223 -10.54 13.77 -1.54
N VAL A 224 -11.36 14.81 -1.57
CA VAL A 224 -12.77 14.75 -1.09
C VAL A 224 -13.60 13.83 -1.98
N ASP A 225 -13.40 13.86 -3.29
CA ASP A 225 -14.12 13.01 -4.24
C ASP A 225 -13.77 11.52 -4.03
N ASP A 226 -12.51 11.22 -3.70
CA ASP A 226 -12.09 9.86 -3.36
C ASP A 226 -12.79 9.36 -2.09
N LEU A 227 -12.99 10.23 -1.10
CA LEU A 227 -13.70 9.88 0.12
C LEU A 227 -15.18 9.60 -0.15
N ILE A 228 -15.81 10.33 -1.06
CA ILE A 228 -17.20 10.07 -1.51
C ILE A 228 -17.25 8.69 -2.17
N LYS A 229 -16.36 8.42 -3.13
CA LYS A 229 -16.27 7.13 -3.81
C LYS A 229 -16.00 5.97 -2.82
N ALA A 230 -15.12 6.21 -1.84
CA ALA A 230 -14.83 5.22 -0.79
C ALA A 230 -16.08 4.87 0.05
N LYS A 231 -16.94 5.85 0.36
CA LYS A 231 -18.22 5.63 1.03
C LYS A 231 -19.20 4.83 0.18
N GLU A 232 -19.27 5.10 -1.12
CA GLU A 232 -20.10 4.32 -2.06
C GLU A 232 -19.65 2.85 -2.08
N ILE A 233 -18.33 2.57 -2.18
CA ILE A 233 -17.77 1.22 -2.11
C ILE A 233 -18.13 0.54 -0.79
N GLN A 234 -18.17 1.27 0.33
CA GLN A 234 -18.54 0.72 1.63
C GLN A 234 -20.02 0.29 1.67
N THR A 235 -20.92 1.05 1.06
CA THR A 235 -22.37 0.79 1.09
C THR A 235 -22.79 -0.33 0.14
N THR A 236 -22.01 -0.62 -0.91
CA THR A 236 -22.33 -1.66 -1.92
C THR A 236 -21.78 -3.04 -1.56
N ASN A 237 -21.04 -3.17 -0.48
CA ASN A 237 -20.39 -4.38 0.04
C ASN A 237 -20.89 -4.67 1.47
#